data_ec5c5a58fa50b319b1be5fce4e9d4cd3
#
_entry.id   ec5c5a58fa50b319b1be5fce4e9d4cd3
#
_cell.length_a   1.000
_cell.length_b   1.000
_cell.length_c   1.000
_cell.angle_alpha   90.00
_cell.angle_beta   90.00
_cell.angle_gamma   90.00
#
_symmetry.space_group_name_H-M   'P 1'
#
loop_
_entity.id
_entity.type
_entity.pdbx_description
1 polymer ?
#
loop_
_entity_poly.entity_id
_entity_poly.type
_entity_poly.pdbx_seq_one_letter_code
_entity_poly.pdbx_strand_id
1 'polypeptide(L)'
;MKFCSHLKNTVAKPLGAIALASMAMLGSASLQAQTKTLYIGMNGGSMEKTWTANVFPAFEKANNVKVVVVPGTSSEILAKAQANKDKPQMHVIFLDDGVMIRAAGMGLCEKLKPSGPLNEIFPTARFKDDIAAGVTMGMTGLAYNKKMFAEKGWAAPTSWMDLADPKYKGKVVFQSMPSSSFGLHGFLMFNRIKGGTEANVDPGFNAWKAAIGPNVLEYIPSSAKLAEMIQNGEAAIAPLTPTGVATLQEKGIAIEYAQPKEGSVVLMVAECVIANNTEPLLSQKLAEYLLSASAQAAGLEHGNQIPSNPKAPAIGDDAKLKLKQFAEYMKTAVVLDWNAINENRPAWNARWNRSIER
;
A
#
# COMPACT_ATOMS: atom_id res chain seq x y z
N MET A 1 -27.88 25.28 86.97
CA MET A 1 -27.17 24.83 88.24
C MET A 1 -25.72 24.80 87.91
N LYS A 2 -25.03 25.74 88.52
CA LYS A 2 -23.86 25.63 89.38
C LYS A 2 -22.64 25.05 88.71
N PHE A 3 -21.60 25.70 88.56
CA PHE A 3 -20.63 26.47 89.38
C PHE A 3 -19.23 25.98 88.93
N CYS A 4 -18.40 26.91 88.51
CA CYS A 4 -17.18 27.40 89.22
C CYS A 4 -15.99 26.42 89.13
N SER A 5 -14.77 26.81 89.02
CA SER A 5 -14.04 28.08 88.99
C SER A 5 -12.53 27.75 88.96
N HIS A 6 -11.78 28.67 88.42
CA HIS A 6 -10.43 29.09 88.86
C HIS A 6 -9.29 28.04 88.97
N LEU A 7 -8.05 28.32 88.60
CA LEU A 7 -7.13 29.44 88.79
C LEU A 7 -5.84 29.20 87.97
N LYS A 8 -5.38 30.24 87.36
CA LYS A 8 -4.03 30.81 87.29
C LYS A 8 -2.84 29.95 87.70
N ASN A 9 -1.78 29.91 86.87
CA ASN A 9 -0.56 30.69 87.07
C ASN A 9 0.48 30.46 85.98
N THR A 10 0.92 31.57 85.50
CA THR A 10 2.19 32.02 84.93
C THR A 10 3.42 31.13 85.21
N VAL A 11 4.34 31.05 84.21
CA VAL A 11 5.73 31.57 84.25
C VAL A 11 6.52 31.15 82.97
N ALA A 12 7.14 32.15 82.39
CA ALA A 12 8.43 32.24 81.69
C ALA A 12 8.74 31.46 80.37
N LYS A 13 9.13 32.26 79.40
CA LYS A 13 9.90 31.94 78.16
C LYS A 13 11.31 31.41 78.54
N PRO A 14 11.93 30.66 77.61
CA PRO A 14 12.96 31.30 76.83
C PRO A 14 12.89 31.02 75.32
N LEU A 15 13.46 31.94 74.56
CA LEU A 15 13.74 31.95 73.17
C LEU A 15 14.56 30.75 72.70
N GLY A 16 14.12 30.08 71.71
CA GLY A 16 14.93 29.14 70.94
C GLY A 16 14.70 29.40 69.45
N ALA A 17 15.71 29.97 68.80
CA ALA A 17 15.72 30.21 67.33
C ALA A 17 15.76 28.85 66.65
N ILE A 18 14.69 28.52 65.84
CA ILE A 18 14.72 27.41 64.95
C ILE A 18 14.81 28.00 63.52
N ALA A 19 15.98 27.79 62.92
CA ALA A 19 16.26 28.10 61.53
C ALA A 19 15.30 27.30 60.57
N LEU A 20 14.48 27.99 59.83
CA LEU A 20 13.75 27.39 58.71
C LEU A 20 14.74 27.09 57.57
N ALA A 21 15.18 25.83 57.50
CA ALA A 21 15.81 25.30 56.30
C ALA A 21 14.69 24.97 55.28
N SER A 22 14.38 25.94 54.40
CA SER A 22 13.51 25.72 53.27
C SER A 22 14.24 24.83 52.25
N MET A 23 14.03 23.52 52.31
CA MET A 23 14.47 22.57 51.31
C MET A 23 13.55 22.75 50.07
N ALA A 24 14.00 23.60 49.15
CA ALA A 24 13.42 23.67 47.81
C ALA A 24 13.69 22.35 47.10
N MET A 25 12.77 21.39 47.23
CA MET A 25 12.72 20.26 46.29
C MET A 25 12.36 20.82 44.92
N LEU A 26 13.36 21.09 44.09
CA LEU A 26 13.24 21.22 42.65
C LEU A 26 12.85 19.82 42.14
N GLY A 27 11.57 19.54 42.16
CA GLY A 27 11.00 18.43 41.42
C GLY A 27 11.29 18.66 39.97
N SER A 28 12.32 18.00 39.43
CA SER A 28 12.53 17.84 37.99
C SER A 28 11.34 17.07 37.46
N ALA A 29 10.25 17.79 37.15
CA ALA A 29 9.21 17.24 36.31
C ALA A 29 9.87 16.94 34.95
N SER A 30 10.33 15.71 34.81
CA SER A 30 10.64 15.17 33.48
C SER A 30 9.38 15.35 32.68
N LEU A 31 9.33 16.40 31.84
CA LEU A 31 8.34 16.51 30.78
C LEU A 31 8.55 15.25 29.90
N GLN A 32 7.85 14.19 30.24
CA GLN A 32 7.78 13.03 29.37
C GLN A 32 7.08 13.51 28.12
N ALA A 33 7.86 13.85 27.11
CA ALA A 33 7.31 14.30 25.84
C ALA A 33 6.32 13.23 25.38
N GLN A 34 5.05 13.61 25.31
CA GLN A 34 3.99 12.70 24.87
C GLN A 34 4.38 12.13 23.52
N THR A 35 4.44 10.81 23.41
CA THR A 35 4.78 10.12 22.17
C THR A 35 3.77 10.52 21.09
N LYS A 36 4.24 11.19 20.06
CA LYS A 36 3.40 11.59 18.92
C LYS A 36 2.99 10.39 18.11
N THR A 37 1.82 10.47 17.46
CA THR A 37 1.32 9.43 16.59
C THR A 37 1.22 9.94 15.16
N LEU A 38 1.83 9.22 14.21
CA LEU A 38 1.65 9.43 12.79
C LEU A 38 0.70 8.37 12.24
N TYR A 39 -0.28 8.80 11.45
CA TYR A 39 -1.20 7.89 10.76
C TYR A 39 -0.79 7.75 9.30
N ILE A 40 -0.62 6.52 8.85
CA ILE A 40 -0.30 6.18 7.47
C ILE A 40 -1.45 5.41 6.82
N GLY A 41 -2.01 5.95 5.74
CA GLY A 41 -2.98 5.22 4.93
C GLY A 41 -2.26 4.26 3.99
N MET A 42 -2.55 2.96 4.04
CA MET A 42 -1.90 1.98 3.17
C MET A 42 -2.74 0.72 2.99
N ASN A 43 -2.38 -0.09 2.00
CA ASN A 43 -3.03 -1.38 1.80
C ASN A 43 -2.90 -2.26 3.06
N GLY A 44 -4.04 -2.78 3.50
CA GLY A 44 -4.11 -3.72 4.62
C GLY A 44 -3.54 -5.11 4.29
N GLY A 45 -3.63 -6.01 5.25
CA GLY A 45 -3.24 -7.40 5.07
C GLY A 45 -1.73 -7.63 5.12
N SER A 46 -1.13 -8.20 4.06
CA SER A 46 0.29 -8.56 4.05
C SER A 46 1.19 -7.32 4.13
N MET A 47 0.88 -6.27 3.38
CA MET A 47 1.67 -5.04 3.38
C MET A 47 1.67 -4.41 4.78
N GLU A 48 0.50 -4.18 5.36
CA GLU A 48 0.36 -3.65 6.72
C GLU A 48 1.16 -4.46 7.74
N LYS A 49 1.02 -5.80 7.72
CA LYS A 49 1.73 -6.69 8.65
C LYS A 49 3.24 -6.56 8.52
N THR A 50 3.76 -6.58 7.29
CA THR A 50 5.19 -6.46 7.03
C THR A 50 5.74 -5.13 7.52
N TRP A 51 5.08 -4.03 7.18
CA TRP A 51 5.57 -2.69 7.51
C TRP A 51 5.48 -2.40 9.00
N THR A 52 4.39 -2.80 9.65
CA THR A 52 4.21 -2.63 11.09
C THR A 52 5.21 -3.47 11.90
N ALA A 53 5.52 -4.68 11.47
CA ALA A 53 6.41 -5.57 12.20
C ALA A 53 7.90 -5.29 11.93
N ASN A 54 8.27 -4.90 10.71
CA ASN A 54 9.67 -4.94 10.29
C ASN A 54 10.23 -3.60 9.81
N VAL A 55 9.38 -2.63 9.44
CA VAL A 55 9.85 -1.34 8.89
C VAL A 55 9.65 -0.20 9.90
N PHE A 56 8.43 0.01 10.38
CA PHE A 56 8.13 1.14 11.27
C PHE A 56 8.87 1.14 12.62
N PRO A 57 9.17 0.00 13.28
CA PRO A 57 9.79 0.02 14.60
C PRO A 57 11.12 0.76 14.69
N ALA A 58 11.95 0.71 13.64
CA ALA A 58 13.23 1.43 13.61
C ALA A 58 13.00 2.96 13.57
N PHE A 59 12.05 3.43 12.76
CA PHE A 59 11.68 4.84 12.68
C PHE A 59 11.04 5.33 14.00
N GLU A 60 10.12 4.56 14.56
CA GLU A 60 9.43 4.85 15.81
C GLU A 60 10.43 5.07 16.95
N LYS A 61 11.38 4.14 17.08
CA LYS A 61 12.45 4.23 18.10
C LYS A 61 13.34 5.46 17.90
N ALA A 62 13.75 5.74 16.66
CA ALA A 62 14.66 6.84 16.36
C ALA A 62 14.03 8.22 16.55
N ASN A 63 12.71 8.35 16.43
CA ASN A 63 12.00 9.63 16.47
C ASN A 63 11.06 9.78 17.68
N ASN A 64 11.00 8.80 18.59
CA ASN A 64 10.07 8.75 19.73
C ASN A 64 8.62 9.01 19.29
N VAL A 65 8.16 8.29 18.27
CA VAL A 65 6.82 8.39 17.70
C VAL A 65 6.20 7.01 17.55
N LYS A 66 4.88 6.95 17.36
CA LYS A 66 4.16 5.75 16.95
C LYS A 66 3.62 5.92 15.53
N VAL A 67 3.76 4.91 14.68
CA VAL A 67 3.14 4.85 13.36
C VAL A 67 1.96 3.91 13.40
N VAL A 68 0.78 4.42 13.06
CA VAL A 68 -0.49 3.67 13.07
C VAL A 68 -1.03 3.59 11.66
N VAL A 69 -1.33 2.37 11.22
CA VAL A 69 -1.88 2.13 9.90
C VAL A 69 -3.38 2.41 9.88
N VAL A 70 -3.83 3.14 8.85
CA VAL A 70 -5.23 3.27 8.45
C VAL A 70 -5.40 2.39 7.21
N PRO A 71 -5.88 1.14 7.37
CA PRO A 71 -5.92 0.19 6.27
C PRO A 71 -7.06 0.51 5.28
N GLY A 72 -6.83 0.14 4.02
CA GLY A 72 -7.81 0.25 2.94
C GLY A 72 -7.19 -0.04 1.58
N THR A 73 -8.01 -0.15 0.55
CA THR A 73 -7.55 -0.10 -0.84
C THR A 73 -7.09 1.31 -1.20
N SER A 74 -6.28 1.45 -2.22
CA SER A 74 -5.84 2.78 -2.70
C SER A 74 -7.01 3.74 -2.96
N SER A 75 -8.13 3.24 -3.50
CA SER A 75 -9.33 4.04 -3.75
C SER A 75 -10.04 4.47 -2.45
N GLU A 76 -10.11 3.61 -1.44
CA GLU A 76 -10.70 3.94 -0.13
C GLU A 76 -9.85 4.93 0.64
N ILE A 77 -8.52 4.78 0.61
CA ILE A 77 -7.58 5.71 1.24
C ILE A 77 -7.68 7.08 0.58
N LEU A 78 -7.71 7.13 -0.76
CA LEU A 78 -7.92 8.38 -1.49
C LEU A 78 -9.23 9.06 -1.10
N ALA A 79 -10.34 8.31 -1.03
CA ALA A 79 -11.63 8.85 -0.63
C ALA A 79 -11.61 9.40 0.80
N LYS A 80 -10.98 8.70 1.75
CA LYS A 80 -10.80 9.17 3.13
C LYS A 80 -9.94 10.45 3.18
N ALA A 81 -8.83 10.51 2.42
CA ALA A 81 -7.99 11.69 2.35
C ALA A 81 -8.74 12.90 1.78
N GLN A 82 -9.51 12.68 0.72
CA GLN A 82 -10.32 13.74 0.08
C GLN A 82 -11.41 14.26 1.02
N ALA A 83 -12.13 13.36 1.70
CA ALA A 83 -13.19 13.72 2.64
C ALA A 83 -12.67 14.53 3.84
N ASN A 84 -11.40 14.37 4.19
CA ASN A 84 -10.76 15.06 5.32
C ASN A 84 -9.71 16.10 4.86
N LYS A 85 -9.80 16.62 3.64
CA LYS A 85 -8.79 17.52 3.05
C LYS A 85 -8.50 18.74 3.93
N ASP A 86 -9.53 19.35 4.52
CA ASP A 86 -9.41 20.56 5.33
C ASP A 86 -8.92 20.27 6.76
N LYS A 87 -9.06 19.04 7.23
CA LYS A 87 -8.55 18.58 8.53
C LYS A 87 -8.01 17.17 8.39
N PRO A 88 -6.81 17.01 7.82
CA PRO A 88 -6.24 15.70 7.53
C PRO A 88 -6.09 14.83 8.78
N GLN A 89 -6.52 13.58 8.65
CA GLN A 89 -6.40 12.56 9.71
C GLN A 89 -5.27 11.57 9.44
N MET A 90 -4.68 11.63 8.25
CA MET A 90 -3.51 10.87 7.85
C MET A 90 -2.36 11.83 7.56
N HIS A 91 -1.14 11.37 7.76
CA HIS A 91 0.09 12.14 7.62
C HIS A 91 0.84 11.76 6.35
N VAL A 92 0.86 10.47 6.05
CA VAL A 92 1.43 9.87 4.84
C VAL A 92 0.41 8.91 4.25
N ILE A 93 0.35 8.79 2.94
CA ILE A 93 -0.48 7.78 2.28
C ILE A 93 0.33 7.00 1.26
N PHE A 94 0.04 5.71 1.16
CA PHE A 94 0.51 4.79 0.13
C PHE A 94 -0.63 4.51 -0.82
N LEU A 95 -0.42 4.76 -2.10
CA LEU A 95 -1.41 4.52 -3.15
C LEU A 95 -0.71 3.90 -4.36
N ASP A 96 -1.45 3.09 -5.10
CA ASP A 96 -1.00 2.67 -6.43
C ASP A 96 -0.79 3.91 -7.31
N ASP A 97 0.18 3.85 -8.21
CA ASP A 97 0.68 4.97 -9.01
C ASP A 97 -0.42 5.79 -9.70
N GLY A 98 -1.36 5.16 -10.36
CA GLY A 98 -2.48 5.85 -11.00
C GLY A 98 -3.41 6.57 -10.03
N VAL A 99 -3.61 6.01 -8.83
CA VAL A 99 -4.41 6.63 -7.76
C VAL A 99 -3.61 7.77 -7.11
N MET A 100 -2.28 7.61 -6.97
CA MET A 100 -1.39 8.66 -6.46
C MET A 100 -1.38 9.90 -7.36
N ILE A 101 -1.35 9.72 -8.68
CA ILE A 101 -1.47 10.85 -9.64
C ILE A 101 -2.77 11.61 -9.43
N ARG A 102 -3.88 10.92 -9.15
CA ARG A 102 -5.15 11.57 -8.82
C ARG A 102 -5.07 12.32 -7.50
N ALA A 103 -4.48 11.73 -6.45
CA ALA A 103 -4.29 12.39 -5.16
C ALA A 103 -3.49 13.70 -5.30
N ALA A 104 -2.39 13.65 -6.06
CA ALA A 104 -1.59 14.82 -6.38
C ALA A 104 -2.38 15.88 -7.15
N GLY A 105 -3.14 15.48 -8.18
CA GLY A 105 -4.00 16.40 -8.95
C GLY A 105 -5.12 17.05 -8.14
N MET A 106 -5.58 16.41 -7.06
CA MET A 106 -6.55 16.99 -6.12
C MET A 106 -5.91 17.91 -5.08
N GLY A 107 -4.58 18.07 -5.10
CA GLY A 107 -3.84 18.87 -4.11
C GLY A 107 -3.87 18.26 -2.71
N LEU A 108 -3.88 16.94 -2.61
CA LEU A 108 -3.85 16.21 -1.33
C LEU A 108 -2.43 15.96 -0.85
N CYS A 109 -1.45 16.04 -1.73
CA CYS A 109 -0.05 15.80 -1.45
C CYS A 109 0.74 17.12 -1.35
N GLU A 110 1.68 17.21 -0.44
CA GLU A 110 2.71 18.23 -0.44
C GLU A 110 4.01 17.71 -1.04
N LYS A 111 4.83 18.61 -1.56
CA LYS A 111 6.13 18.27 -2.13
C LYS A 111 7.04 17.60 -1.11
N LEU A 112 7.63 16.48 -1.47
CA LEU A 112 8.66 15.81 -0.69
C LEU A 112 9.91 16.70 -0.59
N LYS A 113 10.50 16.78 0.59
CA LYS A 113 11.73 17.54 0.79
C LYS A 113 12.91 16.81 0.15
N PRO A 114 13.85 17.55 -0.45
CA PRO A 114 15.07 16.95 -0.97
C PRO A 114 15.79 16.15 0.10
N SER A 115 16.11 14.91 -0.20
CA SER A 115 16.81 14.00 0.71
C SER A 115 17.72 13.03 -0.05
N GLY A 116 18.66 12.40 0.66
CA GLY A 116 19.48 11.34 0.09
C GLY A 116 18.66 10.20 -0.49
N PRO A 117 17.76 9.57 0.31
CA PRO A 117 16.91 8.49 -0.17
C PRO A 117 16.06 8.84 -1.39
N LEU A 118 15.46 10.04 -1.45
CA LEU A 118 14.69 10.48 -2.62
C LEU A 118 15.55 10.57 -3.89
N ASN A 119 16.82 10.91 -3.75
CA ASN A 119 17.75 10.98 -4.89
C ASN A 119 18.31 9.61 -5.30
N GLU A 120 18.15 8.59 -4.46
CA GLU A 120 18.66 7.23 -4.68
C GLU A 120 17.67 6.32 -5.38
N ILE A 121 16.38 6.57 -5.32
CA ILE A 121 15.36 5.73 -5.98
C ILE A 121 15.50 5.81 -7.50
N PHE A 122 14.98 4.79 -8.19
CA PHE A 122 14.94 4.81 -9.65
C PHE A 122 14.24 6.08 -10.18
N PRO A 123 14.74 6.70 -11.26
CA PRO A 123 14.11 7.89 -11.84
C PRO A 123 12.63 7.67 -12.19
N THR A 124 12.27 6.45 -12.62
CA THR A 124 10.88 6.05 -12.91
C THR A 124 9.99 5.98 -11.68
N ALA A 125 10.55 5.93 -10.47
CA ALA A 125 9.82 5.96 -9.21
C ALA A 125 9.61 7.38 -8.67
N ARG A 126 10.20 8.41 -9.28
CA ARG A 126 9.97 9.81 -8.90
C ARG A 126 8.80 10.39 -9.69
N PHE A 127 7.86 10.98 -8.99
CA PHE A 127 6.77 11.73 -9.61
C PHE A 127 7.23 13.14 -9.94
N LYS A 128 6.57 13.74 -10.93
CA LYS A 128 6.86 15.11 -11.35
C LYS A 128 6.84 16.06 -10.14
N ASP A 129 7.79 16.97 -10.09
CA ASP A 129 7.94 17.99 -9.04
C ASP A 129 8.13 17.42 -7.62
N ASP A 130 8.52 16.15 -7.49
CA ASP A 130 8.68 15.43 -6.21
C ASP A 130 7.41 15.44 -5.35
N ILE A 131 6.24 15.47 -5.96
CA ILE A 131 4.96 15.47 -5.23
C ILE A 131 4.65 14.12 -4.58
N ALA A 132 5.28 13.07 -5.05
CA ALA A 132 5.19 11.71 -4.54
C ALA A 132 6.44 10.92 -4.98
N ALA A 133 6.66 9.75 -4.37
CA ALA A 133 7.74 8.84 -4.73
C ALA A 133 7.29 7.38 -4.59
N GLY A 134 7.72 6.52 -5.50
CA GLY A 134 7.50 5.09 -5.41
C GLY A 134 8.29 4.47 -4.26
N VAL A 135 7.64 3.65 -3.46
CA VAL A 135 8.24 2.92 -2.34
C VAL A 135 8.52 1.48 -2.75
N THR A 136 7.57 0.86 -3.44
CA THR A 136 7.73 -0.49 -3.99
C THR A 136 7.37 -0.53 -5.46
N MET A 137 8.03 -1.41 -6.19
CA MET A 137 7.78 -1.65 -7.60
C MET A 137 7.21 -3.05 -7.81
N GLY A 138 6.43 -3.22 -8.84
CA GLY A 138 5.84 -4.49 -9.20
C GLY A 138 5.22 -4.45 -10.59
N MET A 139 4.48 -5.46 -10.90
CA MET A 139 3.73 -5.54 -12.16
C MET A 139 2.55 -6.47 -12.04
N THR A 140 1.51 -6.22 -12.80
CA THR A 140 0.37 -7.11 -12.93
C THR A 140 0.52 -7.98 -14.18
N GLY A 141 0.52 -9.28 -13.98
CA GLY A 141 0.45 -10.28 -15.04
C GLY A 141 -0.64 -11.30 -14.71
N LEU A 142 -0.40 -12.57 -15.00
CA LEU A 142 -1.33 -13.64 -14.73
C LEU A 142 -0.83 -14.52 -13.57
N ALA A 143 -1.76 -14.98 -12.77
CA ALA A 143 -1.53 -16.02 -11.79
C ALA A 143 -2.44 -17.20 -12.09
N TYR A 144 -1.97 -18.42 -11.88
CA TYR A 144 -2.74 -19.62 -12.16
C TYR A 144 -2.62 -20.68 -11.05
N ASN A 145 -3.66 -21.49 -10.89
CA ASN A 145 -3.72 -22.58 -9.93
C ASN A 145 -2.85 -23.74 -10.43
N LYS A 146 -1.62 -23.85 -9.91
CA LYS A 146 -0.64 -24.85 -10.33
C LYS A 146 -1.15 -26.29 -10.19
N LYS A 147 -1.87 -26.57 -9.11
CA LYS A 147 -2.45 -27.89 -8.85
C LYS A 147 -3.51 -28.25 -9.91
N MET A 148 -4.47 -27.35 -10.14
CA MET A 148 -5.52 -27.57 -11.15
C MET A 148 -4.92 -27.71 -12.55
N PHE A 149 -3.92 -26.90 -12.91
CA PHE A 149 -3.25 -27.01 -14.22
C PHE A 149 -2.57 -28.35 -14.40
N ALA A 150 -1.87 -28.84 -13.37
CA ALA A 150 -1.24 -30.17 -13.42
C ALA A 150 -2.30 -31.29 -13.55
N GLU A 151 -3.37 -31.26 -12.76
CA GLU A 151 -4.46 -32.25 -12.80
C GLU A 151 -5.19 -32.29 -14.15
N LYS A 152 -5.32 -31.13 -14.82
CA LYS A 152 -5.99 -31.01 -16.13
C LYS A 152 -5.04 -31.17 -17.32
N GLY A 153 -3.74 -31.31 -17.09
CA GLY A 153 -2.74 -31.35 -18.15
C GLY A 153 -2.65 -30.02 -18.94
N TRP A 154 -2.97 -28.89 -18.32
CA TRP A 154 -2.90 -27.58 -18.95
C TRP A 154 -1.48 -27.02 -18.87
N ALA A 155 -0.99 -26.48 -19.99
CA ALA A 155 0.25 -25.69 -19.98
C ALA A 155 0.03 -24.36 -19.25
N ALA A 156 1.10 -23.82 -18.64
CA ALA A 156 1.09 -22.51 -18.03
C ALA A 156 0.60 -21.44 -19.03
N PRO A 157 -0.15 -20.42 -18.58
CA PRO A 157 -0.63 -19.37 -19.47
C PRO A 157 0.55 -18.53 -19.96
N THR A 158 0.45 -18.02 -21.19
CA THR A 158 1.50 -17.23 -21.87
C THR A 158 1.02 -15.93 -22.45
N SER A 159 -0.28 -15.67 -22.38
CA SER A 159 -0.93 -14.51 -23.00
C SER A 159 -2.10 -14.02 -22.15
N TRP A 160 -2.35 -12.72 -22.15
CA TRP A 160 -3.59 -12.16 -21.60
C TRP A 160 -4.84 -12.75 -22.27
N MET A 161 -4.71 -13.19 -23.53
CA MET A 161 -5.80 -13.84 -24.25
C MET A 161 -6.12 -15.24 -23.72
N ASP A 162 -5.27 -15.86 -22.90
CA ASP A 162 -5.60 -17.13 -22.24
C ASP A 162 -6.81 -16.97 -21.30
N LEU A 163 -7.09 -15.77 -20.78
CA LEU A 163 -8.33 -15.49 -20.04
C LEU A 163 -9.61 -15.76 -20.89
N ALA A 164 -9.50 -15.70 -22.22
CA ALA A 164 -10.59 -15.98 -23.15
C ALA A 164 -10.61 -17.44 -23.67
N ASP A 165 -9.66 -18.30 -23.25
CA ASP A 165 -9.63 -19.69 -23.69
C ASP A 165 -10.84 -20.45 -23.14
N PRO A 166 -11.67 -21.09 -23.99
CA PRO A 166 -12.86 -21.82 -23.53
C PRO A 166 -12.59 -22.94 -22.50
N LYS A 167 -11.36 -23.46 -22.42
CA LYS A 167 -10.99 -24.45 -21.40
C LYS A 167 -11.12 -23.92 -19.96
N TYR A 168 -11.08 -22.60 -19.78
CA TYR A 168 -11.24 -21.93 -18.47
C TYR A 168 -12.66 -21.43 -18.20
N LYS A 169 -13.66 -21.92 -18.96
CA LYS A 169 -15.06 -21.50 -18.78
C LYS A 169 -15.50 -21.67 -17.32
N GLY A 170 -15.97 -20.58 -16.70
CA GLY A 170 -16.36 -20.53 -15.29
C GLY A 170 -15.21 -20.81 -14.32
N LYS A 171 -13.95 -20.49 -14.71
CA LYS A 171 -12.74 -20.70 -13.89
C LYS A 171 -11.83 -19.47 -13.86
N VAL A 172 -12.13 -18.44 -14.62
CA VAL A 172 -11.44 -17.15 -14.54
C VAL A 172 -12.02 -16.36 -13.37
N VAL A 173 -11.17 -15.90 -12.47
CA VAL A 173 -11.56 -14.92 -11.45
C VAL A 173 -10.95 -13.58 -11.85
N PHE A 174 -11.79 -12.58 -11.92
CA PHE A 174 -11.37 -11.26 -12.35
C PHE A 174 -11.68 -10.23 -11.27
N GLN A 175 -10.69 -9.45 -10.85
CA GLN A 175 -10.95 -8.40 -9.86
C GLN A 175 -11.74 -7.26 -10.53
N SER A 176 -12.71 -6.70 -9.82
CA SER A 176 -13.55 -5.63 -10.34
C SER A 176 -12.72 -4.42 -10.78
N MET A 177 -12.88 -4.01 -12.04
CA MET A 177 -12.10 -2.92 -12.63
C MET A 177 -12.25 -1.58 -11.88
N PRO A 178 -13.45 -1.20 -11.38
CA PRO A 178 -13.62 0.02 -10.60
C PRO A 178 -12.85 0.08 -9.29
N SER A 179 -12.67 -1.07 -8.61
CA SER A 179 -12.11 -1.14 -7.27
C SER A 179 -10.67 -1.65 -7.22
N SER A 180 -10.19 -2.33 -8.27
CA SER A 180 -8.89 -2.99 -8.29
C SER A 180 -8.00 -2.53 -9.44
N SER A 181 -6.74 -2.20 -9.14
CA SER A 181 -5.71 -1.94 -10.16
C SER A 181 -5.44 -3.19 -11.00
N PHE A 182 -5.51 -4.39 -10.43
CA PHE A 182 -5.30 -5.64 -11.19
C PHE A 182 -6.40 -5.87 -12.23
N GLY A 183 -7.66 -5.60 -11.86
CA GLY A 183 -8.77 -5.64 -12.80
C GLY A 183 -8.66 -4.59 -13.90
N LEU A 184 -8.29 -3.37 -13.54
CA LEU A 184 -8.05 -2.30 -14.53
C LEU A 184 -6.92 -2.69 -15.49
N HIS A 185 -5.79 -3.19 -14.98
CA HIS A 185 -4.66 -3.60 -15.81
C HIS A 185 -5.03 -4.73 -16.76
N GLY A 186 -5.70 -5.78 -16.27
CA GLY A 186 -6.16 -6.89 -17.11
C GLY A 186 -7.14 -6.42 -18.20
N PHE A 187 -8.07 -5.52 -17.88
CA PHE A 187 -8.98 -4.94 -18.85
C PHE A 187 -8.24 -4.09 -19.91
N LEU A 188 -7.32 -3.24 -19.50
CA LEU A 188 -6.56 -2.38 -20.42
C LEU A 188 -5.64 -3.20 -21.33
N MET A 189 -5.02 -4.27 -20.83
CA MET A 189 -4.23 -5.17 -21.67
C MET A 189 -5.11 -5.89 -22.69
N PHE A 190 -6.28 -6.38 -22.28
CA PHE A 190 -7.25 -6.93 -23.23
C PHE A 190 -7.72 -5.91 -24.25
N ASN A 191 -8.03 -4.68 -23.82
CA ASN A 191 -8.39 -3.58 -24.71
C ASN A 191 -7.30 -3.30 -25.75
N ARG A 192 -6.04 -3.23 -25.32
CA ARG A 192 -4.88 -3.01 -26.20
C ARG A 192 -4.75 -4.13 -27.25
N ILE A 193 -4.91 -5.40 -26.87
CA ILE A 193 -4.90 -6.54 -27.78
C ILE A 193 -6.05 -6.46 -28.81
N LYS A 194 -7.18 -5.87 -28.41
CA LYS A 194 -8.31 -5.62 -29.33
C LYS A 194 -8.18 -4.34 -30.16
N GLY A 195 -7.02 -3.67 -30.13
CA GLY A 195 -6.75 -2.46 -30.91
C GLY A 195 -7.17 -1.16 -30.24
N GLY A 196 -7.49 -1.19 -28.94
CA GLY A 196 -7.79 0.00 -28.14
C GLY A 196 -6.54 0.65 -27.53
N THR A 197 -6.75 1.78 -26.89
CA THR A 197 -5.73 2.56 -26.15
C THR A 197 -6.32 3.04 -24.82
N GLU A 198 -5.52 3.72 -24.00
CA GLU A 198 -5.98 4.37 -22.79
C GLU A 198 -6.92 5.57 -23.05
N ALA A 199 -6.93 6.11 -24.27
CA ALA A 199 -7.88 7.13 -24.69
C ALA A 199 -9.16 6.52 -25.34
N ASN A 200 -9.10 5.27 -25.81
CA ASN A 200 -10.22 4.57 -26.45
C ASN A 200 -10.33 3.13 -25.96
N VAL A 201 -11.28 2.87 -25.09
CA VAL A 201 -11.54 1.54 -24.49
C VAL A 201 -12.73 0.81 -25.12
N ASP A 202 -13.33 1.34 -26.17
CA ASP A 202 -14.47 0.72 -26.86
C ASP A 202 -14.16 -0.68 -27.41
N PRO A 203 -13.00 -0.94 -28.05
CA PRO A 203 -12.66 -2.27 -28.50
C PRO A 203 -12.70 -3.33 -27.40
N GLY A 204 -12.16 -3.02 -26.22
CA GLY A 204 -12.18 -3.91 -25.06
C GLY A 204 -13.59 -4.16 -24.54
N PHE A 205 -14.37 -3.12 -24.29
CA PHE A 205 -15.75 -3.25 -23.82
C PHE A 205 -16.64 -4.03 -24.79
N ASN A 206 -16.52 -3.76 -26.09
CA ASN A 206 -17.33 -4.43 -27.12
C ASN A 206 -17.01 -5.92 -27.22
N ALA A 207 -15.73 -6.28 -27.09
CA ALA A 207 -15.29 -7.67 -27.19
C ALA A 207 -15.44 -8.47 -25.88
N TRP A 208 -15.53 -7.82 -24.71
CA TRP A 208 -15.47 -8.48 -23.41
C TRP A 208 -16.49 -9.60 -23.21
N LYS A 209 -17.76 -9.31 -23.49
CA LYS A 209 -18.86 -10.27 -23.30
C LYS A 209 -18.75 -11.54 -24.11
N ALA A 210 -18.14 -11.44 -25.32
CA ALA A 210 -17.95 -12.59 -26.20
C ALA A 210 -16.64 -13.35 -25.93
N ALA A 211 -15.63 -12.67 -25.39
CA ALA A 211 -14.30 -13.24 -25.19
C ALA A 211 -14.09 -13.71 -23.73
N ILE A 212 -13.74 -12.80 -22.84
CA ILE A 212 -13.37 -13.15 -21.44
C ILE A 212 -14.62 -13.39 -20.58
N GLY A 213 -15.68 -12.61 -20.78
CA GLY A 213 -16.90 -12.66 -19.95
C GLY A 213 -17.48 -14.07 -19.73
N PRO A 214 -17.59 -14.94 -20.75
CA PRO A 214 -18.11 -16.30 -20.59
C PRO A 214 -17.25 -17.21 -19.69
N ASN A 215 -15.97 -16.87 -19.49
CA ASN A 215 -15.04 -17.63 -18.68
C ASN A 215 -14.99 -17.13 -17.23
N VAL A 216 -15.49 -15.91 -16.96
CA VAL A 216 -15.46 -15.33 -15.62
C VAL A 216 -16.44 -16.07 -14.71
N LEU A 217 -15.90 -16.63 -13.62
CA LEU A 217 -16.67 -17.23 -12.55
C LEU A 217 -17.28 -16.14 -11.66
N GLU A 218 -16.44 -15.19 -11.26
CA GLU A 218 -16.83 -14.11 -10.36
C GLU A 218 -15.96 -12.87 -10.59
N TYR A 219 -16.59 -11.69 -10.49
CA TYR A 219 -15.89 -10.40 -10.34
C TYR A 219 -15.74 -10.12 -8.84
N ILE A 220 -14.50 -10.12 -8.36
CA ILE A 220 -14.21 -10.02 -6.93
C ILE A 220 -13.64 -8.65 -6.52
N PRO A 221 -13.89 -8.19 -5.29
CA PRO A 221 -13.40 -6.88 -4.85
C PRO A 221 -11.91 -6.87 -4.46
N SER A 222 -11.32 -8.02 -4.09
CA SER A 222 -9.98 -8.08 -3.51
C SER A 222 -9.25 -9.39 -3.72
N SER A 223 -7.92 -9.37 -3.57
CA SER A 223 -7.06 -10.56 -3.67
C SER A 223 -7.28 -11.58 -2.54
N ALA A 224 -7.87 -11.19 -1.42
CA ALA A 224 -8.18 -12.13 -0.34
C ALA A 224 -9.21 -13.18 -0.79
N LYS A 225 -10.24 -12.73 -1.53
CA LYS A 225 -11.25 -13.65 -2.11
C LYS A 225 -10.63 -14.55 -3.17
N LEU A 226 -9.71 -14.05 -3.98
CA LEU A 226 -8.97 -14.86 -4.95
C LEU A 226 -8.22 -16.02 -4.28
N ALA A 227 -7.54 -15.75 -3.16
CA ALA A 227 -6.81 -16.78 -2.41
C ALA A 227 -7.71 -17.93 -1.97
N GLU A 228 -8.88 -17.61 -1.44
CA GLU A 228 -9.90 -18.58 -1.04
C GLU A 228 -10.34 -19.44 -2.24
N MET A 229 -10.68 -18.80 -3.36
CA MET A 229 -11.18 -19.49 -4.56
C MET A 229 -10.12 -20.40 -5.21
N ILE A 230 -8.85 -20.01 -5.17
CA ILE A 230 -7.75 -20.88 -5.64
C ILE A 230 -7.58 -22.08 -4.71
N GLN A 231 -7.60 -21.86 -3.39
CA GLN A 231 -7.44 -22.93 -2.40
C GLN A 231 -8.58 -23.95 -2.50
N ASN A 232 -9.80 -23.49 -2.73
CA ASN A 232 -10.98 -24.35 -2.89
C ASN A 232 -11.05 -25.05 -4.27
N GLY A 233 -10.12 -24.73 -5.21
CA GLY A 233 -10.14 -25.28 -6.57
C GLY A 233 -11.25 -24.71 -7.46
N GLU A 234 -11.78 -23.55 -7.13
CA GLU A 234 -12.80 -22.85 -7.91
C GLU A 234 -12.15 -22.02 -9.03
N ALA A 235 -11.08 -21.28 -8.72
CA ALA A 235 -10.36 -20.44 -9.65
C ALA A 235 -9.18 -21.17 -10.31
N ALA A 236 -9.07 -21.03 -11.64
CA ALA A 236 -7.94 -21.52 -12.42
C ALA A 236 -6.91 -20.44 -12.70
N ILE A 237 -7.35 -19.22 -13.05
CA ILE A 237 -6.49 -18.15 -13.54
C ILE A 237 -7.09 -16.77 -13.18
N ALA A 238 -6.22 -15.81 -12.88
CA ALA A 238 -6.60 -14.45 -12.52
C ALA A 238 -5.45 -13.45 -12.79
N PRO A 239 -5.71 -12.15 -13.00
CA PRO A 239 -4.69 -11.10 -12.90
C PRO A 239 -4.15 -10.97 -11.48
N LEU A 240 -2.82 -10.99 -11.31
CA LEU A 240 -2.16 -10.77 -10.03
C LEU A 240 -0.70 -10.36 -10.22
N THR A 241 -0.04 -9.92 -9.14
CA THR A 241 1.38 -9.58 -9.14
C THR A 241 2.27 -10.76 -8.71
N PRO A 242 3.57 -10.79 -9.09
CA PRO A 242 4.53 -11.76 -8.54
C PRO A 242 4.59 -11.74 -7.02
N THR A 243 4.57 -10.55 -6.41
CA THR A 243 4.53 -10.36 -4.94
C THR A 243 3.29 -11.00 -4.32
N GLY A 244 2.12 -10.80 -4.94
CA GLY A 244 0.86 -11.41 -4.50
C GLY A 244 0.93 -12.94 -4.58
N VAL A 245 1.50 -13.47 -5.66
CA VAL A 245 1.72 -14.91 -5.84
C VAL A 245 2.65 -15.45 -4.75
N ALA A 246 3.82 -14.82 -4.53
CA ALA A 246 4.78 -15.23 -3.50
C ALA A 246 4.13 -15.26 -2.10
N THR A 247 3.36 -14.22 -1.76
CA THR A 247 2.62 -14.16 -0.49
C THR A 247 1.60 -15.29 -0.33
N LEU A 248 0.96 -15.73 -1.40
CA LEU A 248 0.01 -16.85 -1.37
C LEU A 248 0.75 -18.19 -1.29
N GLN A 249 1.89 -18.34 -1.97
CA GLN A 249 2.76 -19.52 -1.88
C GLN A 249 3.28 -19.74 -0.45
N GLU A 250 3.67 -18.68 0.26
CA GLU A 250 4.08 -18.74 1.68
C GLU A 250 2.96 -19.26 2.60
N LYS A 251 1.71 -19.07 2.20
CA LYS A 251 0.53 -19.64 2.90
C LYS A 251 0.20 -21.07 2.45
N GLY A 252 1.03 -21.70 1.64
CA GLY A 252 0.83 -23.04 1.12
C GLY A 252 -0.18 -23.14 -0.03
N ILE A 253 -0.59 -22.04 -0.64
CA ILE A 253 -1.51 -22.04 -1.77
C ILE A 253 -0.76 -22.40 -3.05
N ALA A 254 -1.23 -23.41 -3.78
CA ALA A 254 -0.62 -23.89 -5.03
C ALA A 254 -0.92 -22.94 -6.20
N ILE A 255 -0.29 -21.78 -6.21
CA ILE A 255 -0.41 -20.73 -7.23
C ILE A 255 0.95 -20.48 -7.87
N GLU A 256 0.97 -20.05 -9.13
CA GLU A 256 2.19 -19.68 -9.84
C GLU A 256 1.95 -18.41 -10.67
N TYR A 257 3.00 -17.59 -10.87
CA TYR A 257 2.96 -16.42 -11.74
C TYR A 257 3.34 -16.81 -13.17
N ALA A 258 2.67 -16.20 -14.13
CA ALA A 258 2.99 -16.31 -15.55
C ALA A 258 3.10 -14.93 -16.16
N GLN A 259 4.24 -14.68 -16.83
CA GLN A 259 4.47 -13.46 -17.61
C GLN A 259 3.78 -13.58 -18.96
N PRO A 260 2.77 -12.72 -19.26
CA PRO A 260 2.17 -12.70 -20.58
C PRO A 260 3.16 -12.18 -21.64
N LYS A 261 3.14 -12.75 -22.84
CA LYS A 261 4.00 -12.35 -23.97
C LYS A 261 3.76 -10.90 -24.42
N GLU A 262 2.57 -10.38 -24.19
CA GLU A 262 2.23 -8.98 -24.46
C GLU A 262 2.78 -8.01 -23.42
N GLY A 263 3.43 -8.53 -22.38
CA GLY A 263 3.96 -7.81 -21.24
C GLY A 263 3.02 -7.74 -20.04
N SER A 264 3.61 -7.54 -18.89
CA SER A 264 2.90 -7.22 -17.63
C SER A 264 2.83 -5.72 -17.45
N VAL A 265 1.77 -5.24 -16.80
CA VAL A 265 1.59 -3.80 -16.56
C VAL A 265 2.36 -3.39 -15.30
N VAL A 266 3.21 -2.38 -15.43
CA VAL A 266 3.91 -1.81 -14.27
C VAL A 266 2.90 -1.35 -13.22
N LEU A 267 3.17 -1.72 -11.98
CA LEU A 267 2.41 -1.30 -10.81
C LEU A 267 3.41 -0.82 -9.75
N MET A 268 3.24 0.37 -9.28
CA MET A 268 4.06 0.95 -8.23
C MET A 268 3.18 1.38 -7.07
N VAL A 269 3.59 1.07 -5.84
CA VAL A 269 3.00 1.71 -4.66
C VAL A 269 3.85 2.92 -4.33
N ALA A 270 3.25 4.08 -4.39
CA ALA A 270 3.89 5.35 -4.13
C ALA A 270 3.39 5.94 -2.81
N GLU A 271 4.25 6.75 -2.20
CA GLU A 271 3.92 7.55 -1.04
C GLU A 271 3.79 9.02 -1.38
N CYS A 272 2.98 9.74 -0.62
CA CYS A 272 3.07 11.19 -0.48
C CYS A 272 2.78 11.61 0.95
N VAL A 273 3.33 12.77 1.32
CA VAL A 273 2.97 13.46 2.56
C VAL A 273 1.69 14.23 2.32
N ILE A 274 0.70 14.06 3.19
CA ILE A 274 -0.58 14.77 3.08
C ILE A 274 -0.37 16.27 3.36
N ALA A 275 -0.87 17.10 2.46
CA ALA A 275 -0.83 18.55 2.60
C ALA A 275 -1.60 19.01 3.84
N ASN A 276 -1.09 20.02 4.54
CA ASN A 276 -1.70 20.63 5.73
C ASN A 276 -1.92 19.64 6.90
N ASN A 277 -1.15 18.53 6.98
CA ASN A 277 -1.22 17.62 8.10
C ASN A 277 -0.69 18.25 9.41
N THR A 278 -1.04 17.64 10.55
CA THR A 278 -0.73 18.20 11.88
C THR A 278 0.72 18.03 12.30
N GLU A 279 1.51 17.16 11.64
CA GLU A 279 2.90 16.84 11.98
C GLU A 279 3.82 16.91 10.74
N PRO A 280 3.91 18.04 10.02
CA PRO A 280 4.55 18.12 8.70
C PRO A 280 6.03 17.72 8.72
N LEU A 281 6.78 18.08 9.76
CA LEU A 281 8.20 17.74 9.85
C LEU A 281 8.43 16.25 10.08
N LEU A 282 7.63 15.61 10.93
CA LEU A 282 7.71 14.18 11.19
C LEU A 282 7.19 13.36 9.99
N SER A 283 6.18 13.85 9.31
CA SER A 283 5.65 13.22 8.08
C SER A 283 6.70 13.19 6.96
N GLN A 284 7.42 14.30 6.77
CA GLN A 284 8.53 14.36 5.79
C GLN A 284 9.69 13.42 6.19
N LYS A 285 10.03 13.35 7.48
CA LYS A 285 11.04 12.39 7.97
C LYS A 285 10.59 10.94 7.78
N LEU A 286 9.30 10.65 7.98
CA LEU A 286 8.78 9.31 7.73
C LEU A 286 8.88 8.97 6.25
N ALA A 287 8.44 9.86 5.35
CA ALA A 287 8.56 9.66 3.92
C ALA A 287 10.02 9.46 3.49
N GLU A 288 10.95 10.29 3.96
CA GLU A 288 12.38 10.08 3.69
C GLU A 288 12.86 8.70 4.15
N TYR A 289 12.47 8.27 5.36
CA TYR A 289 12.85 6.96 5.89
C TYR A 289 12.31 5.81 5.04
N LEU A 290 11.05 5.89 4.58
CA LEU A 290 10.40 4.85 3.79
C LEU A 290 11.05 4.66 2.40
N LEU A 291 11.73 5.67 1.88
CA LEU A 291 12.53 5.59 0.66
C LEU A 291 13.97 5.08 0.90
N SER A 292 14.39 4.94 2.15
CA SER A 292 15.76 4.51 2.46
C SER A 292 16.01 3.06 2.05
N ALA A 293 17.26 2.77 1.70
CA ALA A 293 17.71 1.42 1.34
C ALA A 293 17.39 0.39 2.45
N SER A 294 17.55 0.78 3.73
CA SER A 294 17.30 -0.10 4.88
C SER A 294 15.80 -0.42 5.08
N ALA A 295 14.93 0.58 4.96
CA ALA A 295 13.48 0.36 5.08
C ALA A 295 12.96 -0.54 3.95
N GLN A 296 13.41 -0.29 2.72
CA GLN A 296 12.98 -1.07 1.56
C GLN A 296 13.61 -2.48 1.53
N ALA A 297 14.82 -2.67 2.06
CA ALA A 297 15.39 -4.01 2.25
C ALA A 297 14.54 -4.85 3.20
N ALA A 298 14.06 -4.28 4.31
CA ALA A 298 13.15 -4.99 5.22
C ALA A 298 11.81 -5.33 4.54
N GLY A 299 11.28 -4.46 3.69
CA GLY A 299 10.10 -4.73 2.86
C GLY A 299 10.30 -5.89 1.88
N LEU A 300 11.49 -5.99 1.27
CA LEU A 300 11.85 -7.10 0.38
C LEU A 300 12.00 -8.42 1.15
N GLU A 301 12.75 -8.40 2.25
CA GLU A 301 13.07 -9.59 3.04
C GLU A 301 11.82 -10.21 3.67
N HIS A 302 10.94 -9.39 4.25
CA HIS A 302 9.82 -9.86 5.03
C HIS A 302 8.45 -9.75 4.34
N GLY A 303 8.39 -9.15 3.15
CA GLY A 303 7.12 -8.89 2.45
C GLY A 303 7.14 -9.08 0.95
N ASN A 304 8.21 -9.62 0.40
CA ASN A 304 8.36 -9.82 -1.05
C ASN A 304 8.22 -8.54 -1.89
N GLN A 305 8.47 -7.37 -1.28
CA GLN A 305 8.24 -6.08 -1.91
C GLN A 305 9.50 -5.63 -2.63
N ILE A 306 9.42 -5.48 -3.93
CA ILE A 306 10.56 -5.04 -4.74
C ILE A 306 10.85 -3.57 -4.45
N PRO A 307 12.07 -3.22 -4.04
CA PRO A 307 12.43 -1.85 -3.69
C PRO A 307 12.48 -0.94 -4.92
N SER A 308 12.11 0.32 -4.73
CA SER A 308 12.36 1.40 -5.69
C SER A 308 13.77 1.99 -5.54
N ASN A 309 14.43 1.76 -4.40
CA ASN A 309 15.80 2.16 -4.13
C ASN A 309 16.76 1.02 -4.52
N PRO A 310 17.56 1.17 -5.59
CA PRO A 310 18.48 0.13 -6.05
C PRO A 310 19.61 -0.18 -5.07
N LYS A 311 19.82 0.67 -4.06
CA LYS A 311 20.79 0.41 -2.98
C LYS A 311 20.26 -0.48 -1.88
N ALA A 312 18.97 -0.85 -1.90
CA ALA A 312 18.40 -1.77 -0.93
C ALA A 312 19.05 -3.15 -1.08
N PRO A 313 19.74 -3.67 -0.05
CA PRO A 313 20.43 -4.95 -0.15
C PRO A 313 19.43 -6.11 -0.24
N ALA A 314 19.70 -7.04 -1.15
CA ALA A 314 18.98 -8.32 -1.21
C ALA A 314 19.65 -9.31 -0.24
N ILE A 315 18.98 -9.58 0.88
CA ILE A 315 19.46 -10.51 1.91
C ILE A 315 18.94 -11.92 1.59
N GLY A 316 19.88 -12.86 1.46
CA GLY A 316 19.56 -14.25 1.10
C GLY A 316 19.31 -14.49 -0.39
N ASP A 317 19.25 -15.76 -0.77
CA ASP A 317 19.18 -16.15 -2.19
C ASP A 317 17.76 -15.96 -2.76
N ASP A 318 16.74 -16.05 -1.93
CA ASP A 318 15.35 -15.82 -2.34
C ASP A 318 15.12 -14.35 -2.75
N ALA A 319 15.60 -13.38 -1.96
CA ALA A 319 15.51 -11.97 -2.31
C ALA A 319 16.28 -11.64 -3.60
N LYS A 320 17.48 -12.22 -3.78
CA LYS A 320 18.27 -12.07 -5.02
C LYS A 320 17.53 -12.63 -6.23
N LEU A 321 16.91 -13.82 -6.07
CA LEU A 321 16.12 -14.45 -7.12
C LEU A 321 14.93 -13.57 -7.53
N LYS A 322 14.19 -13.03 -6.57
CA LYS A 322 13.06 -12.12 -6.81
C LYS A 322 13.48 -10.87 -7.57
N LEU A 323 14.58 -10.23 -7.19
CA LEU A 323 15.10 -9.08 -7.93
C LEU A 323 15.52 -9.43 -9.36
N LYS A 324 16.16 -10.59 -9.55
CA LYS A 324 16.54 -11.07 -10.89
C LYS A 324 15.29 -11.34 -11.75
N GLN A 325 14.28 -12.01 -11.22
CA GLN A 325 13.03 -12.28 -11.92
C GLN A 325 12.30 -10.95 -12.27
N PHE A 326 12.25 -10.03 -11.32
CA PHE A 326 11.66 -8.71 -11.57
C PHE A 326 12.36 -7.98 -12.71
N ALA A 327 13.69 -7.99 -12.74
CA ALA A 327 14.47 -7.37 -13.82
C ALA A 327 14.18 -8.00 -15.20
N GLU A 328 13.97 -9.32 -15.25
CA GLU A 328 13.55 -9.99 -16.49
C GLU A 328 12.14 -9.57 -16.93
N TYR A 329 11.19 -9.52 -16.01
CA TYR A 329 9.82 -9.11 -16.30
C TYR A 329 9.74 -7.65 -16.78
N MET A 330 10.58 -6.77 -16.24
CA MET A 330 10.64 -5.37 -16.65
C MET A 330 11.06 -5.16 -18.12
N LYS A 331 11.74 -6.12 -18.74
CA LYS A 331 12.15 -6.01 -20.16
C LYS A 331 10.97 -5.88 -21.13
N THR A 332 9.82 -6.43 -20.78
CA THR A 332 8.59 -6.40 -21.58
C THR A 332 7.44 -5.67 -20.86
N ALA A 333 7.75 -4.98 -19.76
CA ALA A 333 6.74 -4.32 -18.96
C ALA A 333 6.07 -3.17 -19.73
N VAL A 334 4.77 -3.03 -19.51
CA VAL A 334 3.91 -2.00 -20.11
C VAL A 334 3.70 -0.89 -19.09
N VAL A 335 4.05 0.33 -19.47
CA VAL A 335 3.70 1.54 -18.73
C VAL A 335 2.45 2.14 -19.32
N LEU A 336 1.49 2.51 -18.46
CA LEU A 336 0.21 3.07 -18.85
C LEU A 336 0.23 4.60 -18.83
N ASP A 337 -0.56 5.24 -19.68
CA ASP A 337 -0.84 6.67 -19.60
C ASP A 337 -1.91 6.95 -18.54
N TRP A 338 -1.45 7.17 -17.32
CA TRP A 338 -2.33 7.45 -16.18
C TRP A 338 -3.10 8.77 -16.31
N ASN A 339 -2.64 9.74 -17.11
CA ASN A 339 -3.40 10.96 -17.33
C ASN A 339 -4.65 10.67 -18.15
N ALA A 340 -4.50 9.98 -19.29
CA ALA A 340 -5.62 9.56 -20.10
C ALA A 340 -6.59 8.63 -19.35
N ILE A 341 -6.05 7.71 -18.53
CA ILE A 341 -6.85 6.81 -17.70
C ILE A 341 -7.68 7.59 -16.67
N ASN A 342 -7.04 8.46 -15.91
CA ASN A 342 -7.70 9.18 -14.81
C ASN A 342 -8.78 10.14 -15.30
N GLU A 343 -8.59 10.75 -16.46
CA GLU A 343 -9.60 11.59 -17.12
C GLU A 343 -10.88 10.79 -17.45
N ASN A 344 -10.71 9.58 -17.96
CA ASN A 344 -11.81 8.80 -18.50
C ASN A 344 -12.38 7.74 -17.52
N ARG A 345 -11.64 7.39 -16.47
CA ARG A 345 -11.97 6.30 -15.55
C ARG A 345 -13.38 6.37 -14.93
N PRO A 346 -13.93 7.55 -14.55
CA PRO A 346 -15.30 7.61 -14.03
C PRO A 346 -16.36 7.08 -15.01
N ALA A 347 -16.22 7.42 -16.28
CA ALA A 347 -17.12 6.93 -17.35
C ALA A 347 -16.93 5.43 -17.59
N TRP A 348 -15.69 4.93 -17.56
CA TRP A 348 -15.40 3.51 -17.69
C TRP A 348 -15.98 2.70 -16.53
N ASN A 349 -15.83 3.15 -15.31
CA ASN A 349 -16.39 2.51 -14.12
C ASN A 349 -17.92 2.41 -14.23
N ALA A 350 -18.58 3.49 -14.61
CA ALA A 350 -20.02 3.50 -14.81
C ALA A 350 -20.45 2.54 -15.92
N ARG A 351 -19.69 2.46 -17.02
CA ARG A 351 -19.94 1.51 -18.12
C ARG A 351 -19.72 0.06 -17.69
N TRP A 352 -18.65 -0.22 -16.94
CA TRP A 352 -18.34 -1.53 -16.41
C TRP A 352 -19.50 -2.05 -15.54
N ASN A 353 -19.92 -1.28 -14.55
CA ASN A 353 -21.01 -1.65 -13.65
C ASN A 353 -22.36 -1.88 -14.37
N ARG A 354 -22.62 -1.13 -15.46
CA ARG A 354 -23.85 -1.31 -16.24
C ARG A 354 -23.81 -2.48 -17.22
N SER A 355 -22.65 -2.79 -17.76
CA SER A 355 -22.56 -3.67 -18.93
C SER A 355 -21.85 -5.00 -18.69
N ILE A 356 -20.99 -5.10 -17.69
CA ILE A 356 -20.16 -6.28 -17.44
C ILE A 356 -20.48 -6.89 -16.08
N GLU A 357 -20.29 -6.13 -15.01
CA GLU A 357 -20.52 -6.58 -13.63
C GLU A 357 -21.95 -6.17 -13.19
N ARG A 358 -22.89 -7.11 -13.29
CA ARG A 358 -24.31 -6.87 -12.96
C ARG A 358 -24.75 -7.74 -11.78
#